data_f7e44d29feb45d52a0b51bbf771ba252
#
_entry.id   f7e44d29feb45d52a0b51bbf771ba252
#
_cell.length_a   1.000
_cell.length_b   1.000
_cell.length_c   1.000
_cell.angle_alpha   90.00
_cell.angle_beta   90.00
_cell.angle_gamma   90.00
#
_symmetry.space_group_name_H-M   'P 1'
#
loop_
_entity.id
_entity.type
_entity.pdbx_description
1 polymer ?
#
loop_
_entity_poly.entity_id
_entity_poly.type
_entity_poly.pdbx_seq_one_letter_code
_entity_poly.pdbx_strand_id
1 'polypeptide(L)'
;VRFDHYPDIHCDEQGGAEHNDRLIRRMLAEGHQITNHGYRHIIFGKKPFVYGAREYLPGFDAAVEDLSRLHTLMQTRYGYTMTLARPPHYVDKMAGGFTSYDVYERMGYQYMAASFDGAGWLPSTHEDPEAALQAEIDAMVEPMRKALEKDPDFFCGQIIFQKDGYNMAKRTPVAFALGKQLALLKEYGYRVVSVGELMEESPFTDVGRDDPLFEKLVALAKTRAIVFTDNKLRLDDKMTVGELAMLLAPRDEALSRRVAQLRKTGKAGPYDGAMSYCRENGLIDASAKAEDAVTKLPDVMFDRVTGFTRRNVYAAYKMEE
;
A
#
# COMPACT_ATOMS: atom_id res chain seq x y z
N VAL A 1 -14.51 9.01 -3.37
CA VAL A 1 -15.98 9.10 -3.48
C VAL A 1 -16.57 8.69 -2.14
N ARG A 2 -17.45 9.50 -1.55
CA ARG A 2 -18.12 9.23 -0.28
C ARG A 2 -19.57 8.86 -0.50
N PHE A 3 -20.07 7.93 0.29
CA PHE A 3 -21.46 7.48 0.27
C PHE A 3 -22.25 7.92 1.50
N ASP A 4 -21.58 8.33 2.56
CA ASP A 4 -22.21 8.84 3.77
C ASP A 4 -22.45 10.35 3.67
N HIS A 5 -23.47 10.78 4.34
CA HIS A 5 -23.81 12.21 4.44
C HIS A 5 -22.88 12.85 5.45
N TYR A 6 -22.00 13.73 4.98
CA TYR A 6 -21.26 14.65 5.86
C TYR A 6 -21.97 16.00 5.83
N PRO A 7 -22.66 16.38 6.90
CA PRO A 7 -23.42 17.64 6.93
C PRO A 7 -22.56 18.89 6.81
N ASP A 8 -21.28 18.78 7.13
CA ASP A 8 -20.31 19.87 7.12
C ASP A 8 -19.48 19.98 5.82
N ILE A 9 -19.64 19.04 4.92
CA ILE A 9 -19.04 19.10 3.57
C ILE A 9 -20.23 19.10 2.64
N HIS A 10 -20.53 20.21 2.03
CA HIS A 10 -21.63 20.45 1.10
C HIS A 10 -21.79 19.33 0.07
N CYS A 11 -22.32 18.18 0.54
CA CYS A 11 -22.54 17.00 -0.30
C CYS A 11 -23.48 17.31 -1.47
N ASP A 12 -24.38 18.27 -1.28
CA ASP A 12 -25.29 18.73 -2.31
C ASP A 12 -24.56 19.49 -3.43
N GLU A 13 -23.54 20.29 -3.10
CA GLU A 13 -22.68 20.95 -4.09
C GLU A 13 -21.76 19.97 -4.82
N GLN A 14 -21.44 18.83 -4.20
CA GLN A 14 -20.63 17.75 -4.78
C GLN A 14 -21.48 16.62 -5.39
N GLY A 15 -22.80 16.77 -5.42
CA GLY A 15 -23.71 15.91 -6.14
C GLY A 15 -24.24 14.68 -5.39
N GLY A 16 -24.03 14.57 -4.09
CA GLY A 16 -24.66 13.49 -3.28
C GLY A 16 -24.45 12.05 -3.77
N ALA A 17 -25.22 11.12 -3.23
CA ALA A 17 -25.09 9.69 -3.48
C ALA A 17 -25.40 9.28 -4.93
N GLU A 18 -26.35 9.94 -5.59
CA GLU A 18 -26.71 9.64 -7.00
C GLU A 18 -25.60 10.09 -7.98
N HIS A 19 -25.02 11.24 -7.75
CA HIS A 19 -23.90 11.72 -8.54
C HIS A 19 -22.68 10.82 -8.36
N ASN A 20 -22.38 10.43 -7.14
CA ASN A 20 -21.29 9.51 -6.82
C ASN A 20 -21.50 8.13 -7.45
N ASP A 21 -22.73 7.62 -7.49
CA ASP A 21 -23.06 6.38 -8.19
C ASP A 21 -22.73 6.47 -9.68
N ARG A 22 -23.12 7.56 -10.35
CA ARG A 22 -22.78 7.78 -11.76
C ARG A 22 -21.27 7.86 -11.99
N LEU A 23 -20.55 8.55 -11.12
CA LEU A 23 -19.09 8.66 -11.21
C LEU A 23 -18.41 7.31 -11.04
N ILE A 24 -18.83 6.50 -10.08
CA ILE A 24 -18.25 5.16 -9.87
C ILE A 24 -18.50 4.27 -11.07
N ARG A 25 -19.74 4.22 -11.58
CA ARG A 25 -20.06 3.44 -12.79
C ARG A 25 -19.22 3.88 -13.98
N ARG A 26 -19.02 5.19 -14.15
CA ARG A 26 -18.21 5.75 -15.20
C ARG A 26 -16.73 5.37 -15.03
N MET A 27 -16.17 5.52 -13.82
CA MET A 27 -14.79 5.13 -13.53
C MET A 27 -14.55 3.64 -13.84
N LEU A 28 -15.45 2.77 -13.42
CA LEU A 28 -15.34 1.34 -13.71
C LEU A 28 -15.47 1.03 -15.21
N ALA A 29 -16.39 1.68 -15.91
CA ALA A 29 -16.57 1.52 -17.36
C ALA A 29 -15.38 2.03 -18.17
N GLU A 30 -14.68 3.05 -17.70
CA GLU A 30 -13.45 3.61 -18.30
C GLU A 30 -12.18 2.84 -17.87
N GLY A 31 -12.29 1.77 -17.07
CA GLY A 31 -11.16 0.93 -16.66
C GLY A 31 -10.32 1.49 -15.51
N HIS A 32 -10.81 2.48 -14.77
CA HIS A 32 -10.14 2.99 -13.59
C HIS A 32 -10.21 1.99 -12.44
N GLN A 33 -9.13 1.88 -11.67
CA GLN A 33 -9.07 1.07 -10.47
C GLN A 33 -9.56 1.87 -9.26
N ILE A 34 -10.55 1.33 -8.54
CA ILE A 34 -11.07 1.90 -7.30
C ILE A 34 -10.47 1.13 -6.12
N THR A 35 -9.97 1.85 -5.12
CA THR A 35 -9.29 1.28 -3.96
C THR A 35 -9.97 1.70 -2.66
N ASN A 36 -9.73 0.95 -1.57
CA ASN A 36 -10.34 1.23 -0.29
C ASN A 36 -9.58 2.33 0.46
N HIS A 37 -10.27 3.39 0.84
CA HIS A 37 -9.74 4.51 1.62
C HIS A 37 -10.60 4.80 2.88
N GLY A 38 -11.34 3.78 3.36
CA GLY A 38 -12.30 3.87 4.44
C GLY A 38 -13.70 4.29 3.96
N TYR A 39 -14.73 3.80 4.64
CA TYR A 39 -16.11 4.13 4.34
C TYR A 39 -16.43 5.58 4.70
N ARG A 40 -16.01 6.03 5.89
CA ARG A 40 -16.25 7.37 6.41
C ARG A 40 -15.06 8.31 6.32
N HIS A 41 -13.92 7.86 5.79
CA HIS A 41 -12.66 8.58 5.75
C HIS A 41 -12.16 8.99 7.16
N ILE A 42 -12.41 8.15 8.17
CA ILE A 42 -11.91 8.35 9.54
C ILE A 42 -10.47 7.87 9.63
N ILE A 43 -9.61 8.63 10.30
CA ILE A 43 -8.20 8.26 10.49
C ILE A 43 -8.08 7.07 11.44
N PHE A 44 -7.09 6.22 11.22
CA PHE A 44 -6.91 4.97 11.99
C PHE A 44 -6.41 5.19 13.42
N GLY A 45 -5.79 6.33 13.68
CA GLY A 45 -5.31 6.67 15.01
C GLY A 45 -5.02 8.16 15.16
N LYS A 46 -4.54 8.56 16.33
CA LYS A 46 -4.24 9.96 16.63
C LYS A 46 -3.13 10.53 15.76
N LYS A 47 -3.33 11.72 15.21
CA LYS A 47 -2.32 12.54 14.57
C LYS A 47 -2.32 13.94 15.22
N PRO A 48 -1.60 14.10 16.34
CA PRO A 48 -1.84 15.21 17.28
C PRO A 48 -1.60 16.61 16.69
N PHE A 49 -0.60 16.78 15.82
CA PHE A 49 -0.20 18.11 15.36
C PHE A 49 -1.09 18.73 14.28
N VAL A 50 -1.81 17.91 13.52
CA VAL A 50 -2.61 18.38 12.37
C VAL A 50 -4.10 18.11 12.56
N TYR A 51 -4.44 17.03 13.27
CA TYR A 51 -5.82 16.51 13.36
C TYR A 51 -6.24 16.17 14.79
N GLY A 52 -5.70 16.85 15.79
CA GLY A 52 -5.93 16.56 17.22
C GLY A 52 -7.40 16.54 17.66
N ALA A 53 -8.26 17.26 16.94
CA ALA A 53 -9.71 17.29 17.19
C ALA A 53 -10.52 16.34 16.30
N ARG A 54 -9.88 15.62 15.37
CA ARG A 54 -10.60 14.71 14.49
C ARG A 54 -10.91 13.38 15.17
N GLU A 55 -12.07 12.84 14.83
CA GLU A 55 -12.44 11.47 15.15
C GLU A 55 -11.43 10.49 14.56
N TYR A 56 -11.09 9.45 15.30
CA TYR A 56 -10.27 8.35 14.84
C TYR A 56 -10.91 7.02 15.25
N LEU A 57 -10.59 5.96 14.52
CA LEU A 57 -11.12 4.64 14.81
C LEU A 57 -10.53 4.11 16.13
N PRO A 58 -11.35 3.52 17.00
CA PRO A 58 -10.91 3.14 18.35
C PRO A 58 -9.91 1.98 18.35
N GLY A 59 -9.77 1.23 17.25
CA GLY A 59 -8.83 0.13 17.16
C GLY A 59 -9.01 -0.73 15.93
N PHE A 60 -8.37 -1.90 15.95
CA PHE A 60 -8.27 -2.84 14.85
C PHE A 60 -9.65 -3.27 14.31
N ASP A 61 -10.54 -3.76 15.18
CA ASP A 61 -11.85 -4.29 14.75
C ASP A 61 -12.71 -3.20 14.11
N ALA A 62 -12.69 -1.97 14.64
CA ALA A 62 -13.41 -0.85 14.06
C ALA A 62 -12.85 -0.44 12.69
N ALA A 63 -11.54 -0.59 12.46
CA ALA A 63 -10.93 -0.34 11.17
C ALA A 63 -11.32 -1.42 10.15
N VAL A 64 -11.32 -2.68 10.56
CA VAL A 64 -11.80 -3.79 9.73
C VAL A 64 -13.28 -3.59 9.37
N GLU A 65 -14.12 -3.19 10.32
CA GLU A 65 -15.55 -2.93 10.08
C GLU A 65 -15.76 -1.80 9.08
N ASP A 66 -15.08 -0.67 9.26
CA ASP A 66 -15.20 0.51 8.36
C ASP A 66 -14.78 0.15 6.92
N LEU A 67 -13.67 -0.56 6.74
CA LEU A 67 -13.20 -1.01 5.43
C LEU A 67 -14.12 -2.08 4.82
N SER A 68 -14.60 -3.03 5.64
CA SER A 68 -15.51 -4.09 5.19
C SER A 68 -16.84 -3.53 4.68
N ARG A 69 -17.33 -2.48 5.33
CA ARG A 69 -18.56 -1.81 4.91
C ARG A 69 -18.44 -1.25 3.49
N LEU A 70 -17.33 -0.59 3.17
CA LEU A 70 -17.06 -0.09 1.81
C LEU A 70 -16.85 -1.24 0.82
N HIS A 71 -16.09 -2.26 1.22
CA HIS A 71 -15.83 -3.44 0.40
C HIS A 71 -17.13 -4.14 -0.02
N THR A 72 -17.99 -4.43 0.95
CA THR A 72 -19.29 -5.05 0.72
C THR A 72 -20.18 -4.19 -0.18
N LEU A 73 -20.19 -2.88 0.03
CA LEU A 73 -20.95 -1.96 -0.82
C LEU A 73 -20.47 -2.04 -2.28
N MET A 74 -19.15 -2.02 -2.51
CA MET A 74 -18.59 -2.10 -3.85
C MET A 74 -18.91 -3.43 -4.52
N GLN A 75 -18.84 -4.54 -3.79
CA GLN A 75 -19.20 -5.87 -4.31
C GLN A 75 -20.68 -5.97 -4.63
N THR A 76 -21.55 -5.58 -3.70
CA THR A 76 -23.01 -5.79 -3.84
C THR A 76 -23.63 -4.84 -4.83
N ARG A 77 -23.18 -3.59 -4.90
CA ARG A 77 -23.79 -2.56 -5.76
C ARG A 77 -23.16 -2.49 -7.15
N TYR A 78 -21.88 -2.79 -7.28
CA TYR A 78 -21.13 -2.60 -8.52
C TYR A 78 -20.50 -3.88 -9.06
N GLY A 79 -20.56 -5.00 -8.34
CA GLY A 79 -19.89 -6.25 -8.71
C GLY A 79 -18.35 -6.12 -8.73
N TYR A 80 -17.80 -5.16 -7.96
CA TYR A 80 -16.38 -4.80 -7.99
C TYR A 80 -15.68 -5.18 -6.69
N THR A 81 -14.60 -5.95 -6.79
CA THR A 81 -13.78 -6.35 -5.65
C THR A 81 -12.53 -5.47 -5.56
N MET A 82 -12.38 -4.75 -4.47
CA MET A 82 -11.19 -3.96 -4.19
C MET A 82 -10.08 -4.85 -3.63
N THR A 83 -8.84 -4.63 -4.09
CA THR A 83 -7.64 -5.39 -3.69
C THR A 83 -6.56 -4.51 -3.09
N LEU A 84 -6.70 -3.20 -3.20
CA LEU A 84 -5.75 -2.21 -2.70
C LEU A 84 -6.40 -1.30 -1.68
N ALA A 85 -5.61 -0.83 -0.73
CA ALA A 85 -6.06 0.14 0.26
C ALA A 85 -4.95 1.11 0.68
N ARG A 86 -5.37 2.26 1.21
CA ARG A 86 -4.50 3.28 1.80
C ARG A 86 -5.23 3.94 2.96
N PRO A 87 -4.57 4.14 4.13
CA PRO A 87 -5.24 4.76 5.26
C PRO A 87 -5.46 6.26 5.02
N PRO A 88 -6.59 6.81 5.50
CA PRO A 88 -6.81 8.25 5.49
C PRO A 88 -5.63 9.00 6.11
N HIS A 89 -5.15 10.05 5.41
CA HIS A 89 -4.03 10.89 5.82
C HIS A 89 -2.71 10.15 6.11
N TYR A 90 -2.52 8.93 5.61
CA TYR A 90 -1.36 8.08 5.89
C TYR A 90 -1.15 7.83 7.39
N VAL A 91 -2.23 7.77 8.17
CA VAL A 91 -2.16 7.45 9.60
C VAL A 91 -2.16 5.94 9.76
N ASP A 92 -0.98 5.36 9.88
CA ASP A 92 -0.79 3.91 9.97
C ASP A 92 -0.95 3.36 11.39
N LYS A 93 -0.49 4.11 12.40
CA LYS A 93 -0.51 3.66 13.80
C LYS A 93 -1.90 3.81 14.40
N MET A 94 -2.37 2.77 15.07
CA MET A 94 -3.65 2.78 15.78
C MET A 94 -3.52 2.30 17.23
N ALA A 95 -4.62 2.38 17.96
CA ALA A 95 -4.67 1.88 19.34
C ALA A 95 -4.38 0.38 19.39
N GLY A 96 -3.83 -0.08 20.51
CA GLY A 96 -3.54 -1.48 20.69
C GLY A 96 -2.20 -1.96 20.11
N GLY A 97 -1.41 -1.08 19.48
CA GLY A 97 -0.13 -1.43 18.84
C GLY A 97 -0.29 -1.98 17.42
N PHE A 98 -1.51 -2.02 16.88
CA PHE A 98 -1.77 -2.37 15.49
C PHE A 98 -1.40 -1.24 14.53
N THR A 99 -1.33 -1.58 13.25
CA THR A 99 -1.11 -0.65 12.14
C THR A 99 -2.11 -0.93 11.02
N SER A 100 -2.20 -0.02 10.06
CA SER A 100 -2.98 -0.24 8.84
C SER A 100 -2.56 -1.50 8.08
N TYR A 101 -1.29 -1.87 8.14
CA TYR A 101 -0.78 -3.10 7.51
C TYR A 101 -1.45 -4.36 8.09
N ASP A 102 -1.65 -4.41 9.42
CA ASP A 102 -2.32 -5.54 10.06
C ASP A 102 -3.79 -5.64 9.62
N VAL A 103 -4.46 -4.49 9.46
CA VAL A 103 -5.84 -4.43 8.97
C VAL A 103 -5.93 -4.89 7.52
N TYR A 104 -5.00 -4.43 6.67
CA TYR A 104 -5.00 -4.79 5.25
C TYR A 104 -4.67 -6.26 5.03
N GLU A 105 -3.74 -6.81 5.81
CA GLU A 105 -3.47 -8.24 5.81
C GLU A 105 -4.73 -9.06 6.16
N ARG A 106 -5.46 -8.65 7.21
CA ARG A 106 -6.72 -9.27 7.60
C ARG A 106 -7.80 -9.20 6.53
N MET A 107 -7.80 -8.12 5.72
CA MET A 107 -8.78 -7.87 4.66
C MET A 107 -8.35 -8.45 3.29
N GLY A 108 -7.14 -8.98 3.17
CA GLY A 108 -6.58 -9.39 1.88
C GLY A 108 -6.23 -8.21 0.96
N TYR A 109 -5.99 -7.03 1.52
CA TYR A 109 -5.58 -5.86 0.75
C TYR A 109 -4.07 -5.72 0.70
N GLN A 110 -3.57 -5.21 -0.42
CA GLN A 110 -2.22 -4.69 -0.52
C GLN A 110 -2.21 -3.19 -0.17
N TYR A 111 -1.18 -2.76 0.55
CA TYR A 111 -0.98 -1.35 0.88
C TYR A 111 -0.50 -0.59 -0.34
N MET A 112 -1.20 0.49 -0.69
CA MET A 112 -0.82 1.38 -1.78
C MET A 112 -0.21 2.67 -1.21
N ALA A 113 1.11 2.73 -1.10
CA ALA A 113 1.83 3.94 -0.73
C ALA A 113 2.16 4.75 -1.98
N ALA A 114 1.91 6.06 -1.93
CA ALA A 114 2.47 6.95 -2.94
C ALA A 114 3.96 7.14 -2.69
N SER A 115 4.72 7.20 -3.76
CA SER A 115 6.17 7.45 -3.72
C SER A 115 6.53 8.87 -4.19
N PHE A 116 5.58 9.56 -4.83
CA PHE A 116 5.72 10.95 -5.24
C PHE A 116 4.45 11.74 -4.90
N ASP A 117 4.61 12.87 -4.20
CA ASP A 117 3.50 13.80 -3.90
C ASP A 117 3.33 14.77 -5.09
N GLY A 118 2.29 14.55 -5.87
CA GLY A 118 1.90 15.40 -7.00
C GLY A 118 1.17 16.68 -6.59
N ALA A 119 1.11 16.97 -5.31
CA ALA A 119 0.49 18.16 -4.72
C ALA A 119 -1.03 18.32 -5.00
N GLY A 120 -1.51 19.56 -5.19
CA GLY A 120 -2.92 19.86 -5.46
C GLY A 120 -3.76 20.10 -4.21
N TRP A 121 -3.21 19.98 -3.01
CA TRP A 121 -3.91 20.16 -1.73
C TRP A 121 -3.62 21.50 -1.04
N LEU A 122 -2.46 22.13 -1.31
CA LEU A 122 -2.12 23.45 -0.78
C LEU A 122 -2.62 24.56 -1.71
N PRO A 123 -3.26 25.60 -1.15
CA PRO A 123 -3.66 26.75 -1.91
C PRO A 123 -2.47 27.68 -2.15
N SER A 124 -2.50 28.40 -3.27
CA SER A 124 -1.65 29.56 -3.50
C SER A 124 -2.05 30.72 -2.60
N THR A 125 -1.08 31.60 -2.33
CA THR A 125 -1.27 32.83 -1.56
C THR A 125 -1.61 34.04 -2.45
N HIS A 126 -1.71 33.90 -3.78
CA HIS A 126 -2.12 34.98 -4.66
C HIS A 126 -3.55 35.42 -4.37
N GLU A 127 -3.80 36.73 -4.34
CA GLU A 127 -5.13 37.31 -4.11
C GLU A 127 -6.03 37.15 -5.33
N ASP A 128 -5.47 37.31 -6.53
CA ASP A 128 -6.19 37.09 -7.77
C ASP A 128 -6.50 35.62 -8.00
N PRO A 129 -7.77 35.23 -8.21
CA PRO A 129 -8.15 33.82 -8.34
C PRO A 129 -7.55 33.10 -9.55
N GLU A 130 -7.35 33.79 -10.66
CA GLU A 130 -6.75 33.21 -11.87
C GLU A 130 -5.25 32.97 -11.66
N ALA A 131 -4.53 33.95 -11.12
CA ALA A 131 -3.11 33.81 -10.78
C ALA A 131 -2.92 32.75 -9.69
N ALA A 132 -3.82 32.67 -8.72
CA ALA A 132 -3.79 31.62 -7.69
C ALA A 132 -3.95 30.23 -8.29
N LEU A 133 -4.92 30.02 -9.16
CA LEU A 133 -5.13 28.74 -9.83
C LEU A 133 -3.94 28.36 -10.72
N GLN A 134 -3.39 29.31 -11.49
CA GLN A 134 -2.22 29.05 -12.32
C GLN A 134 -1.00 28.66 -11.49
N ALA A 135 -0.73 29.37 -10.38
CA ALA A 135 0.36 29.03 -9.47
C ALA A 135 0.19 27.65 -8.84
N GLU A 136 -1.03 27.25 -8.50
CA GLU A 136 -1.34 25.91 -8.02
C GLU A 136 -1.11 24.82 -9.08
N ILE A 137 -1.48 25.08 -10.33
CA ILE A 137 -1.20 24.18 -11.45
C ILE A 137 0.31 24.05 -11.66
N ASP A 138 1.04 25.16 -11.65
CA ASP A 138 2.49 25.15 -11.84
C ASP A 138 3.20 24.40 -10.70
N ALA A 139 2.73 24.57 -9.46
CA ALA A 139 3.22 23.81 -8.31
C ALA A 139 3.04 22.28 -8.44
N MET A 140 2.10 21.84 -9.27
CA MET A 140 1.90 20.42 -9.56
C MET A 140 2.73 19.92 -10.74
N VAL A 141 3.00 20.77 -11.73
CA VAL A 141 3.66 20.36 -12.99
C VAL A 141 5.18 20.56 -12.93
N GLU A 142 5.64 21.70 -12.41
CA GLU A 142 7.07 22.04 -12.43
C GLU A 142 7.98 21.11 -11.61
N PRO A 143 7.57 20.57 -10.44
CA PRO A 143 8.38 19.57 -9.76
C PRO A 143 8.60 18.30 -10.58
N MET A 144 7.56 17.86 -11.32
CA MET A 144 7.68 16.70 -12.21
C MET A 144 8.62 16.98 -13.37
N ARG A 145 8.51 18.16 -14.00
CA ARG A 145 9.40 18.60 -15.08
C ARG A 145 10.86 18.58 -14.62
N LYS A 146 11.16 19.22 -13.49
CA LYS A 146 12.51 19.28 -12.92
C LYS A 146 13.08 17.92 -12.57
N ALA A 147 12.23 17.00 -12.09
CA ALA A 147 12.64 15.64 -11.80
C ALA A 147 13.05 14.91 -13.08
N LEU A 148 12.25 15.01 -14.14
CA LEU A 148 12.50 14.39 -15.44
C LEU A 148 13.69 15.00 -16.19
N GLU A 149 13.89 16.32 -16.11
CA GLU A 149 15.06 16.99 -16.66
C GLU A 149 16.37 16.52 -16.02
N LYS A 150 16.31 16.20 -14.70
CA LYS A 150 17.45 15.68 -13.96
C LYS A 150 17.68 14.20 -14.19
N ASP A 151 16.60 13.42 -14.27
CA ASP A 151 16.60 11.98 -14.43
C ASP A 151 15.38 11.57 -15.26
N PRO A 152 15.56 11.28 -16.57
CA PRO A 152 14.46 10.88 -17.44
C PRO A 152 13.70 9.62 -16.96
N ASP A 153 14.34 8.76 -16.16
CA ASP A 153 13.74 7.53 -15.64
C ASP A 153 13.15 7.70 -14.23
N PHE A 154 13.13 8.93 -13.68
CA PHE A 154 12.71 9.21 -12.30
C PHE A 154 11.35 8.61 -11.92
N PHE A 155 10.39 8.63 -12.83
CA PHE A 155 9.03 8.14 -12.56
C PHE A 155 8.83 6.65 -12.87
N CYS A 156 9.86 5.91 -13.28
CA CYS A 156 9.74 4.47 -13.48
C CYS A 156 9.35 3.77 -12.17
N GLY A 157 8.20 3.08 -12.18
CA GLY A 157 7.68 2.38 -11.00
C GLY A 157 7.12 3.29 -9.88
N GLN A 158 7.00 4.60 -10.10
CA GLN A 158 6.47 5.52 -9.11
C GLN A 158 4.95 5.51 -9.07
N ILE A 159 4.39 5.62 -7.85
CA ILE A 159 2.97 5.87 -7.61
C ILE A 159 2.80 7.35 -7.28
N ILE A 160 2.21 8.10 -8.20
CA ILE A 160 2.01 9.53 -8.05
C ILE A 160 0.70 9.79 -7.31
N PHE A 161 0.79 10.44 -6.15
CA PHE A 161 -0.37 10.89 -5.39
C PHE A 161 -0.82 12.26 -5.87
N GLN A 162 -2.13 12.44 -5.95
CA GLN A 162 -2.75 13.74 -6.14
C GLN A 162 -4.01 13.84 -5.29
N LYS A 163 -4.35 15.06 -4.87
CA LYS A 163 -5.61 15.32 -4.22
C LYS A 163 -6.69 15.52 -5.28
N ASP A 164 -7.68 14.65 -5.30
CA ASP A 164 -8.90 14.87 -6.06
C ASP A 164 -9.84 15.89 -5.38
N GLY A 165 -10.70 16.50 -6.15
CA GLY A 165 -11.64 17.50 -5.68
C GLY A 165 -10.98 18.83 -5.27
N TYR A 166 -11.53 19.48 -4.25
CA TYR A 166 -11.11 20.81 -3.83
C TYR A 166 -9.84 20.80 -2.97
N ASN A 167 -8.96 21.79 -3.18
CA ASN A 167 -7.91 22.13 -2.23
C ASN A 167 -8.47 22.89 -1.01
N MET A 168 -7.60 23.34 -0.12
CA MET A 168 -8.01 24.05 1.09
C MET A 168 -8.68 25.41 0.80
N ALA A 169 -8.49 26.00 -0.39
CA ALA A 169 -9.14 27.23 -0.84
C ALA A 169 -10.35 26.96 -1.77
N LYS A 170 -10.87 25.73 -1.78
CA LYS A 170 -12.01 25.30 -2.61
C LYS A 170 -11.80 25.42 -4.13
N ARG A 171 -10.55 25.45 -4.60
CA ARG A 171 -10.20 25.39 -6.02
C ARG A 171 -9.85 23.94 -6.41
N THR A 172 -9.92 23.61 -7.71
CA THR A 172 -9.70 22.27 -8.25
C THR A 172 -8.49 22.25 -9.21
N PRO A 173 -7.26 22.56 -8.78
CA PRO A 173 -6.10 22.66 -9.65
C PRO A 173 -5.78 21.33 -10.36
N VAL A 174 -6.08 20.18 -9.72
CA VAL A 174 -5.87 18.85 -10.30
C VAL A 174 -6.58 18.68 -11.63
N ALA A 175 -7.81 19.18 -11.76
CA ALA A 175 -8.60 19.08 -13.00
C ALA A 175 -7.89 19.72 -14.21
N PHE A 176 -7.06 20.74 -13.97
CA PHE A 176 -6.31 21.47 -15.02
C PHE A 176 -4.86 20.98 -15.13
N ALA A 177 -4.25 20.56 -14.03
CA ALA A 177 -2.85 20.11 -14.01
C ALA A 177 -2.69 18.71 -14.60
N LEU A 178 -3.64 17.79 -14.37
CA LEU A 178 -3.53 16.38 -14.74
C LEU A 178 -3.21 16.17 -16.22
N GLY A 179 -3.90 16.88 -17.11
CA GLY A 179 -3.62 16.81 -18.56
C GLY A 179 -2.20 17.23 -18.93
N LYS A 180 -1.66 18.28 -18.25
CA LYS A 180 -0.28 18.75 -18.46
C LYS A 180 0.74 17.74 -17.93
N GLN A 181 0.48 17.12 -16.78
CA GLN A 181 1.33 16.08 -16.19
C GLN A 181 1.37 14.82 -17.05
N LEU A 182 0.22 14.37 -17.56
CA LEU A 182 0.14 13.22 -18.47
C LEU A 182 0.85 13.51 -19.80
N ALA A 183 0.72 14.72 -20.34
CA ALA A 183 1.44 15.12 -21.55
C ALA A 183 2.95 15.11 -21.34
N LEU A 184 3.42 15.65 -20.20
CA LEU A 184 4.83 15.64 -19.82
C LEU A 184 5.38 14.21 -19.68
N LEU A 185 4.68 13.32 -18.97
CA LEU A 185 5.09 11.92 -18.86
C LEU A 185 5.15 11.23 -20.23
N LYS A 186 4.17 11.49 -21.09
CA LYS A 186 4.15 10.94 -22.45
C LYS A 186 5.31 11.44 -23.32
N GLU A 187 5.71 12.70 -23.18
CA GLU A 187 6.87 13.29 -23.87
C GLU A 187 8.17 12.53 -23.54
N TYR A 188 8.32 12.08 -22.28
CA TYR A 188 9.44 11.27 -21.83
C TYR A 188 9.26 9.75 -22.05
N GLY A 189 8.22 9.33 -22.78
CA GLY A 189 8.00 7.93 -23.17
C GLY A 189 7.32 7.07 -22.10
N TYR A 190 6.80 7.65 -21.02
CA TYR A 190 6.11 6.89 -19.98
C TYR A 190 4.76 6.34 -20.45
N ARG A 191 4.46 5.14 -20.05
CA ARG A 191 3.12 4.55 -20.02
C ARG A 191 2.56 4.69 -18.60
N VAL A 192 1.48 5.40 -18.44
CA VAL A 192 0.76 5.53 -17.19
C VAL A 192 -0.25 4.39 -17.07
N VAL A 193 -0.21 3.66 -15.97
CA VAL A 193 -1.01 2.47 -15.72
C VAL A 193 -1.74 2.55 -14.38
N SER A 194 -2.68 1.66 -14.12
CA SER A 194 -3.24 1.50 -12.78
C SER A 194 -2.20 0.94 -11.81
N VAL A 195 -2.40 1.17 -10.51
CA VAL A 195 -1.49 0.61 -9.49
C VAL A 195 -1.53 -0.91 -9.50
N GLY A 196 -2.70 -1.52 -9.74
CA GLY A 196 -2.82 -2.97 -9.88
C GLY A 196 -1.99 -3.52 -11.02
N GLU A 197 -2.07 -2.87 -12.19
CA GLU A 197 -1.26 -3.24 -13.37
C GLU A 197 0.24 -3.05 -13.09
N LEU A 198 0.64 -1.95 -12.44
CA LEU A 198 2.03 -1.72 -12.03
C LEU A 198 2.54 -2.82 -11.08
N MET A 199 1.69 -3.29 -10.16
CA MET A 199 2.05 -4.33 -9.20
C MET A 199 2.07 -5.74 -9.81
N GLU A 200 1.46 -5.95 -10.97
CA GLU A 200 1.58 -7.17 -11.76
C GLU A 200 2.90 -7.22 -12.54
N GLU A 201 3.51 -6.08 -12.80
CA GLU A 201 4.89 -6.01 -13.27
C GLU A 201 5.82 -6.43 -12.15
N SER A 202 7.03 -6.89 -12.49
CA SER A 202 7.95 -7.44 -11.50
C SER A 202 8.18 -6.48 -10.32
N PRO A 203 7.89 -6.87 -9.06
CA PRO A 203 8.29 -6.07 -7.90
C PRO A 203 9.81 -6.12 -7.66
N PHE A 204 10.53 -6.92 -8.44
CA PHE A 204 11.96 -7.17 -8.31
C PHE A 204 12.71 -6.63 -9.52
N THR A 205 13.87 -6.01 -9.27
CA THR A 205 14.74 -5.48 -10.34
C THR A 205 15.82 -6.48 -10.77
N ASP A 206 16.01 -7.54 -10.00
CA ASP A 206 17.02 -8.59 -10.22
C ASP A 206 16.44 -9.97 -10.53
N VAL A 207 15.12 -10.07 -10.75
CA VAL A 207 14.42 -11.30 -11.16
C VAL A 207 13.51 -10.99 -12.34
N GLY A 208 13.81 -11.55 -13.49
CA GLY A 208 13.03 -11.40 -14.72
C GLY A 208 11.78 -12.29 -14.72
N ARG A 209 10.82 -11.97 -15.59
CA ARG A 209 9.59 -12.77 -15.79
C ARG A 209 9.86 -14.15 -16.39
N ASP A 210 11.00 -14.34 -17.00
CA ASP A 210 11.49 -15.61 -17.54
C ASP A 210 12.10 -16.54 -16.48
N ASP A 211 12.30 -16.05 -15.24
CA ASP A 211 12.75 -16.90 -14.14
C ASP A 211 11.65 -17.91 -13.77
N PRO A 212 11.95 -19.22 -13.70
CA PRO A 212 10.96 -20.24 -13.36
C PRO A 212 10.27 -20.05 -12.00
N LEU A 213 10.86 -19.27 -11.11
CA LEU A 213 10.30 -18.97 -9.80
C LEU A 213 9.47 -17.65 -9.78
N PHE A 214 9.46 -16.90 -10.88
CA PHE A 214 8.90 -15.54 -10.90
C PHE A 214 7.49 -15.47 -10.29
N GLU A 215 6.54 -16.26 -10.80
CA GLU A 215 5.16 -16.24 -10.32
C GLU A 215 5.04 -16.59 -8.83
N LYS A 216 5.82 -17.58 -8.38
CA LYS A 216 5.87 -17.98 -6.98
C LYS A 216 6.44 -16.87 -6.09
N LEU A 217 7.50 -16.21 -6.52
CA LEU A 217 8.11 -15.10 -5.80
C LEU A 217 7.18 -13.91 -5.71
N VAL A 218 6.45 -13.59 -6.78
CA VAL A 218 5.42 -12.54 -6.77
C VAL A 218 4.30 -12.87 -5.79
N ALA A 219 3.81 -14.11 -5.78
CA ALA A 219 2.78 -14.55 -4.83
C ALA A 219 3.27 -14.45 -3.37
N LEU A 220 4.49 -14.88 -3.08
CA LEU A 220 5.10 -14.77 -1.75
C LEU A 220 5.33 -13.30 -1.33
N ALA A 221 5.68 -12.43 -2.25
CA ALA A 221 5.81 -10.99 -1.97
C ALA A 221 4.44 -10.36 -1.64
N LYS A 222 3.39 -10.71 -2.38
CA LYS A 222 2.01 -10.25 -2.14
C LYS A 222 1.49 -10.64 -0.75
N THR A 223 1.85 -11.82 -0.27
CA THR A 223 1.51 -12.27 1.08
C THR A 223 2.48 -11.78 2.16
N ARG A 224 3.45 -10.95 1.80
CA ARG A 224 4.50 -10.45 2.71
C ARG A 224 5.35 -11.56 3.34
N ALA A 225 5.37 -12.73 2.73
CA ALA A 225 6.26 -13.82 3.14
C ALA A 225 7.73 -13.54 2.74
N ILE A 226 7.95 -12.60 1.84
CA ILE A 226 9.26 -12.08 1.46
C ILE A 226 9.37 -10.62 1.91
N VAL A 227 10.49 -10.27 2.54
CA VAL A 227 10.84 -8.89 2.94
C VAL A 227 12.05 -8.46 2.13
N PHE A 228 11.93 -7.31 1.46
CA PHE A 228 13.02 -6.66 0.73
C PHE A 228 12.89 -5.14 0.86
N THR A 229 14.01 -4.42 0.81
CA THR A 229 14.04 -2.96 1.05
C THR A 229 14.43 -2.15 -0.19
N ASP A 230 15.01 -2.79 -1.20
CA ASP A 230 15.57 -2.16 -2.40
C ASP A 230 15.09 -2.82 -3.70
N ASN A 231 13.94 -3.49 -3.65
CA ASN A 231 13.34 -4.24 -4.76
C ASN A 231 14.26 -5.32 -5.38
N LYS A 232 15.22 -5.84 -4.58
CA LYS A 232 16.12 -6.92 -4.99
C LYS A 232 15.97 -8.11 -4.07
N LEU A 233 15.84 -9.29 -4.66
CA LEU A 233 15.75 -10.56 -3.92
C LEU A 233 17.11 -11.21 -3.67
N ARG A 234 18.11 -10.95 -4.52
CA ARG A 234 19.45 -11.55 -4.40
C ARG A 234 19.36 -13.06 -4.19
N LEU A 235 18.72 -13.73 -5.14
CA LEU A 235 18.35 -15.15 -5.02
C LEU A 235 19.52 -16.10 -4.76
N ASP A 236 20.73 -15.73 -5.15
CA ASP A 236 21.93 -16.54 -4.98
C ASP A 236 22.59 -16.37 -3.60
N ASP A 237 22.18 -15.37 -2.83
CA ASP A 237 22.64 -15.19 -1.45
C ASP A 237 22.04 -16.25 -0.53
N LYS A 238 22.73 -16.55 0.58
CA LYS A 238 22.20 -17.43 1.62
C LYS A 238 20.97 -16.80 2.29
N MET A 239 19.93 -17.60 2.48
CA MET A 239 18.76 -17.19 3.23
C MET A 239 19.11 -17.03 4.72
N THR A 240 18.55 -16.02 5.34
CA THR A 240 18.67 -15.82 6.79
C THR A 240 17.53 -16.50 7.55
N VAL A 241 17.73 -16.75 8.84
CA VAL A 241 16.68 -17.32 9.70
C VAL A 241 15.48 -16.40 9.85
N GLY A 242 15.68 -15.07 9.81
CA GLY A 242 14.59 -14.10 9.79
C GLY A 242 13.71 -14.23 8.54
N GLU A 243 14.32 -14.37 7.37
CA GLU A 243 13.61 -14.61 6.11
C GLU A 243 12.87 -15.96 6.11
N LEU A 244 13.51 -17.01 6.61
CA LEU A 244 12.85 -18.30 6.79
C LEU A 244 11.64 -18.21 7.73
N ALA A 245 11.76 -17.53 8.85
CA ALA A 245 10.65 -17.32 9.77
C ALA A 245 9.48 -16.60 9.12
N MET A 246 9.74 -15.67 8.20
CA MET A 246 8.68 -15.01 7.41
C MET A 246 7.94 -15.97 6.47
N LEU A 247 8.58 -17.00 5.96
CA LEU A 247 7.92 -18.04 5.17
C LEU A 247 7.06 -18.96 6.04
N LEU A 248 7.55 -19.31 7.24
CA LEU A 248 6.95 -20.32 8.12
C LEU A 248 5.80 -19.78 8.96
N ALA A 249 5.80 -18.49 9.28
CA ALA A 249 4.78 -17.90 10.13
C ALA A 249 3.45 -17.75 9.38
N PRO A 250 2.30 -18.20 9.95
CA PRO A 250 1.00 -18.00 9.35
C PRO A 250 0.64 -16.52 9.27
N ARG A 251 -0.16 -16.15 8.27
CA ARG A 251 -0.65 -14.78 8.07
C ARG A 251 -2.04 -14.63 8.69
N ASP A 252 -2.15 -14.91 9.97
CA ASP A 252 -3.38 -14.91 10.72
C ASP A 252 -3.46 -13.76 11.75
N GLU A 253 -4.61 -13.66 12.40
CA GLU A 253 -4.85 -12.65 13.42
C GLU A 253 -3.97 -12.86 14.68
N ALA A 254 -3.59 -14.09 15.00
CA ALA A 254 -2.75 -14.38 16.14
C ALA A 254 -1.33 -13.81 15.96
N LEU A 255 -0.75 -13.96 14.77
CA LEU A 255 0.52 -13.32 14.42
C LEU A 255 0.41 -11.80 14.47
N SER A 256 -0.65 -11.22 13.89
CA SER A 256 -0.86 -9.77 13.91
C SER A 256 -0.97 -9.20 15.33
N ARG A 257 -1.69 -9.87 16.23
CA ARG A 257 -1.78 -9.49 17.64
C ARG A 257 -0.42 -9.57 18.36
N ARG A 258 0.38 -10.56 18.06
CA ARG A 258 1.73 -10.72 18.59
C ARG A 258 2.66 -9.59 18.13
N VAL A 259 2.68 -9.30 16.82
CA VAL A 259 3.45 -8.17 16.26
C VAL A 259 3.04 -6.86 16.94
N ALA A 260 1.74 -6.62 17.11
CA ALA A 260 1.23 -5.44 17.79
C ALA A 260 1.73 -5.34 19.23
N GLN A 261 1.78 -6.45 19.96
CA GLN A 261 2.31 -6.49 21.32
C GLN A 261 3.81 -6.16 21.38
N LEU A 262 4.61 -6.72 20.47
CA LEU A 262 6.04 -6.42 20.36
C LEU A 262 6.29 -4.95 20.01
N ARG A 263 5.50 -4.37 19.12
CA ARG A 263 5.58 -2.93 18.79
C ARG A 263 5.35 -2.02 20.00
N LYS A 264 4.45 -2.40 20.93
CA LYS A 264 4.23 -1.64 22.17
C LYS A 264 5.48 -1.58 23.05
N THR A 265 6.33 -2.58 23.00
CA THR A 265 7.58 -2.63 23.77
C THR A 265 8.75 -1.90 23.10
N GLY A 266 8.55 -1.36 21.90
CA GLY A 266 9.61 -0.70 21.10
C GLY A 266 10.68 -1.66 20.55
N LYS A 267 10.43 -2.97 20.59
CA LYS A 267 11.38 -4.03 20.20
C LYS A 267 11.04 -4.74 18.90
N ALA A 268 10.10 -4.23 18.12
CA ALA A 268 9.66 -4.89 16.90
C ALA A 268 10.51 -4.48 15.69
N GLY A 269 11.42 -5.33 15.30
CA GLY A 269 12.04 -5.35 13.96
C GLY A 269 11.15 -6.06 12.92
N PRO A 270 11.57 -6.09 11.65
CA PRO A 270 10.76 -6.66 10.56
C PRO A 270 10.48 -8.16 10.72
N TYR A 271 11.34 -8.89 11.42
CA TYR A 271 11.25 -10.34 11.61
C TYR A 271 10.72 -10.77 12.99
N ASP A 272 10.67 -9.88 13.98
CA ASP A 272 10.51 -10.27 15.39
C ASP A 272 9.21 -11.02 15.67
N GLY A 273 8.12 -10.66 15.01
CA GLY A 273 6.84 -11.36 15.15
C GLY A 273 6.91 -12.80 14.65
N ALA A 274 7.43 -12.98 13.44
CA ALA A 274 7.61 -14.29 12.81
C ALA A 274 8.63 -15.14 13.57
N MET A 275 9.75 -14.55 13.97
CA MET A 275 10.78 -15.21 14.79
C MET A 275 10.23 -15.71 16.14
N SER A 276 9.43 -14.86 16.82
CA SER A 276 8.79 -15.24 18.08
C SER A 276 7.84 -16.42 17.88
N TYR A 277 6.96 -16.35 16.89
CA TYR A 277 6.06 -17.44 16.55
C TYR A 277 6.82 -18.74 16.24
N CYS A 278 7.83 -18.68 15.37
CA CYS A 278 8.56 -19.85 14.93
C CYS A 278 9.36 -20.51 16.07
N ARG A 279 9.93 -19.73 16.99
CA ARG A 279 10.61 -20.27 18.18
C ARG A 279 9.64 -21.00 19.10
N GLU A 280 8.48 -20.41 19.40
CA GLU A 280 7.47 -20.99 20.28
C GLU A 280 6.88 -22.29 19.72
N ASN A 281 6.82 -22.41 18.39
CA ASN A 281 6.32 -23.61 17.72
C ASN A 281 7.43 -24.60 17.32
N GLY A 282 8.68 -24.35 17.72
CA GLY A 282 9.81 -25.25 17.45
C GLY A 282 10.19 -25.34 15.96
N LEU A 283 9.80 -24.36 15.15
CA LEU A 283 10.07 -24.32 13.70
C LEU A 283 11.49 -23.82 13.40
N ILE A 284 12.09 -23.08 14.30
CA ILE A 284 13.48 -22.63 14.29
C ILE A 284 14.12 -22.81 15.65
N ASP A 285 15.47 -22.79 15.69
CA ASP A 285 16.19 -22.85 16.96
C ASP A 285 15.86 -21.66 17.86
N ALA A 286 15.65 -21.94 19.16
CA ALA A 286 15.26 -20.90 20.13
C ALA A 286 16.34 -19.81 20.31
N SER A 287 17.61 -20.16 20.09
CA SER A 287 18.76 -19.26 20.21
C SER A 287 19.11 -18.54 18.89
N ALA A 288 18.55 -18.96 17.74
CA ALA A 288 18.88 -18.38 16.45
C ALA A 288 18.52 -16.89 16.36
N LYS A 289 19.36 -16.11 15.72
CA LYS A 289 19.13 -14.70 15.41
C LYS A 289 18.60 -14.53 13.97
N ALA A 290 17.94 -13.42 13.72
CA ALA A 290 17.37 -13.17 12.41
C ALA A 290 18.41 -13.10 11.28
N GLU A 291 19.60 -12.61 11.58
CA GLU A 291 20.75 -12.50 10.68
C GLU A 291 21.54 -13.80 10.45
N ASP A 292 21.30 -14.83 11.27
CA ASP A 292 22.00 -16.11 11.11
C ASP A 292 21.64 -16.78 9.77
N ALA A 293 22.59 -17.44 9.14
CA ALA A 293 22.32 -18.20 7.93
C ALA A 293 21.51 -19.47 8.24
N VAL A 294 20.55 -19.79 7.38
CA VAL A 294 19.78 -21.03 7.46
C VAL A 294 20.69 -22.23 7.25
N THR A 295 20.59 -23.21 8.15
CA THR A 295 21.34 -24.47 8.10
C THR A 295 20.44 -25.70 8.05
N LYS A 296 19.14 -25.52 8.32
CA LYS A 296 18.13 -26.58 8.34
C LYS A 296 16.76 -26.00 7.97
N LEU A 297 15.93 -26.80 7.29
CA LEU A 297 14.52 -26.49 7.00
C LEU A 297 13.61 -27.50 7.69
N PRO A 298 12.39 -27.10 8.09
CA PRO A 298 11.35 -28.04 8.54
C PRO A 298 10.91 -28.95 7.38
N ASP A 299 10.95 -30.27 7.58
CA ASP A 299 10.68 -31.25 6.52
C ASP A 299 9.24 -31.18 5.96
N VAL A 300 8.29 -30.68 6.75
CA VAL A 300 6.86 -30.66 6.38
C VAL A 300 6.54 -29.61 5.31
N MET A 301 7.24 -28.48 5.33
CA MET A 301 6.90 -27.29 4.49
C MET A 301 7.82 -27.12 3.28
N PHE A 302 8.81 -27.99 3.12
CA PHE A 302 9.78 -27.87 2.04
C PHE A 302 10.04 -29.21 1.36
N ASP A 303 10.32 -29.13 0.07
CA ASP A 303 10.96 -30.25 -0.62
C ASP A 303 12.47 -30.29 -0.29
N ARG A 304 13.12 -31.39 -0.61
CA ARG A 304 14.54 -31.55 -0.34
C ARG A 304 15.39 -30.52 -1.11
N VAL A 305 16.27 -29.82 -0.41
CA VAL A 305 17.16 -28.81 -0.97
C VAL A 305 18.62 -29.25 -0.94
N THR A 306 19.41 -28.77 -1.90
CA THR A 306 20.86 -28.98 -2.00
C THR A 306 21.65 -27.73 -1.60
N GLY A 307 21.18 -27.00 -0.62
CA GLY A 307 21.78 -25.76 -0.13
C GLY A 307 20.72 -24.73 0.25
N PHE A 308 21.13 -23.71 0.97
CA PHE A 308 20.21 -22.75 1.60
C PHE A 308 20.36 -21.33 1.00
N THR A 309 20.52 -21.23 -0.33
CA THR A 309 20.33 -19.95 -1.01
C THR A 309 18.85 -19.58 -1.00
N ARG A 310 18.52 -18.29 -1.13
CA ARG A 310 17.14 -17.84 -1.27
C ARG A 310 16.44 -18.58 -2.41
N ARG A 311 17.09 -18.72 -3.56
CA ARG A 311 16.57 -19.47 -4.72
C ARG A 311 16.14 -20.87 -4.35
N ASN A 312 17.02 -21.66 -3.74
CA ASN A 312 16.74 -23.05 -3.40
C ASN A 312 15.63 -23.19 -2.38
N VAL A 313 15.61 -22.31 -1.38
CA VAL A 313 14.59 -22.34 -0.32
C VAL A 313 13.24 -21.91 -0.86
N TYR A 314 13.16 -20.83 -1.63
CA TYR A 314 11.89 -20.41 -2.23
C TYR A 314 11.37 -21.44 -3.24
N ALA A 315 12.24 -22.07 -4.02
CA ALA A 315 11.85 -23.15 -4.93
C ALA A 315 11.20 -24.31 -4.18
N ALA A 316 11.81 -24.74 -3.08
CA ALA A 316 11.39 -25.91 -2.30
C ALA A 316 10.18 -25.65 -1.39
N TYR A 317 9.85 -24.39 -1.07
CA TYR A 317 8.73 -24.07 -0.19
C TYR A 317 7.40 -24.52 -0.81
N LYS A 318 6.59 -25.26 -0.04
CA LYS A 318 5.25 -25.71 -0.45
C LYS A 318 4.25 -24.64 -0.07
N MET A 319 3.72 -23.94 -1.06
CA MET A 319 2.62 -23.01 -0.84
C MET A 319 1.36 -23.82 -0.55
N GLU A 320 0.63 -23.47 0.51
CA GLU A 320 -0.72 -24.00 0.71
C GLU A 320 -1.63 -23.49 -0.43
N GLU A 321 -2.39 -24.39 -1.04
CA GLU A 321 -3.36 -24.08 -2.10
C GLU A 321 -4.56 -23.29 -1.58
#